data_f6188fc6912a5e69459fab3edcfb1ca6
#
_entry.id   f6188fc6912a5e69459fab3edcfb1ca6
#
_cell.length_a   1.000
_cell.length_b   1.000
_cell.length_c   1.000
_cell.angle_alpha   90.00
_cell.angle_beta   90.00
_cell.angle_gamma   90.00
#
_symmetry.space_group_name_H-M   'P 1'
#
loop_
_entity.id
_entity.type
_entity.pdbx_description
1 polymer ?
#
loop_
_entity_poly.entity_id
_entity_poly.type
_entity_poly.pdbx_seq_one_letter_code
_entity_poly.pdbx_strand_id
1 'polypeptide(L)'
;MSQFISLDQAIAMTTLYRNENEKILAPEFQGKNILCRSETFDREVFDTLLSKPDCKYIRIYYGMDEKLQVHAIIVAANEENEDILPPKGGVQLPEDGDIGENSRRCPYNCPPPSDLNP
;
A
#
# COMPACT_ATOMS: atom_id res chain seq x y z
N MET A 1 18.60 13.43 3.02
CA MET A 1 18.47 12.02 3.44
C MET A 1 17.79 11.22 2.35
N SER A 2 18.37 10.10 2.00
CA SER A 2 17.79 9.20 0.99
C SER A 2 16.72 8.31 1.63
N GLN A 3 15.62 8.11 0.91
CA GLN A 3 14.58 7.14 1.30
C GLN A 3 14.73 5.82 0.51
N PHE A 4 15.88 5.63 -0.11
CA PHE A 4 16.17 4.38 -0.82
C PHE A 4 17.02 3.46 0.04
N ILE A 5 16.83 2.16 -0.14
CA ILE A 5 17.63 1.14 0.53
C ILE A 5 18.27 0.23 -0.52
N SER A 6 19.26 -0.56 -0.12
CA SER A 6 19.90 -1.51 -1.03
C SER A 6 19.01 -2.72 -1.29
N LEU A 7 19.30 -3.44 -2.37
CA LEU A 7 18.61 -4.70 -2.65
C LEU A 7 18.77 -5.68 -1.50
N ASP A 8 19.98 -5.81 -0.96
CA ASP A 8 20.23 -6.74 0.15
C ASP A 8 19.41 -6.39 1.38
N GLN A 9 19.27 -5.10 1.69
CA GLN A 9 18.41 -4.66 2.79
C GLN A 9 16.94 -4.98 2.54
N ALA A 10 16.48 -4.77 1.30
CA ALA A 10 15.11 -5.08 0.93
C ALA A 10 14.83 -6.59 1.01
N ILE A 11 15.78 -7.42 0.57
CA ILE A 11 15.67 -8.88 0.66
C ILE A 11 15.56 -9.30 2.12
N ALA A 12 16.43 -8.75 2.99
CA ALA A 12 16.40 -9.10 4.41
C ALA A 12 15.07 -8.75 5.06
N MET A 13 14.54 -7.56 4.77
CA MET A 13 13.28 -7.09 5.35
C MET A 13 12.08 -7.90 4.86
N THR A 14 12.01 -8.19 3.56
CA THR A 14 10.89 -8.97 3.02
C THR A 14 10.96 -10.43 3.45
N THR A 15 12.15 -10.98 3.62
CA THR A 15 12.33 -12.33 4.15
C THR A 15 11.85 -12.42 5.60
N LEU A 16 12.24 -11.47 6.44
CA LEU A 16 11.80 -11.41 7.83
C LEU A 16 10.28 -11.29 7.91
N TYR A 17 9.69 -10.44 7.08
CA TYR A 17 8.26 -10.26 7.03
C TYR A 17 7.53 -11.57 6.67
N ARG A 18 7.99 -12.27 5.63
CA ARG A 18 7.37 -13.54 5.23
C ARG A 18 7.46 -14.59 6.32
N ASN A 19 8.56 -14.59 7.08
CA ASN A 19 8.79 -15.59 8.13
C ASN A 19 7.98 -15.30 9.39
N GLU A 20 7.71 -14.02 9.68
CA GLU A 20 7.15 -13.62 10.97
C GLU A 20 5.74 -13.01 10.90
N ASN A 21 5.24 -12.64 9.71
CA ASN A 21 4.00 -11.88 9.61
C ASN A 21 2.78 -12.61 10.20
N GLU A 22 2.73 -13.93 10.13
CA GLU A 22 1.64 -14.69 10.75
C GLU A 22 1.85 -14.87 12.24
N LYS A 23 3.10 -15.05 12.66
CA LYS A 23 3.43 -15.30 14.07
C LYS A 23 3.10 -14.15 15.00
N ILE A 24 3.13 -12.93 14.50
CA ILE A 24 2.79 -11.74 15.31
C ILE A 24 1.30 -11.55 15.50
N LEU A 25 0.48 -12.30 14.76
CA LEU A 25 -0.98 -12.22 14.86
C LEU A 25 -1.48 -13.17 15.94
N ALA A 26 -2.57 -12.78 16.60
CA ALA A 26 -3.26 -13.69 17.51
C ALA A 26 -3.71 -14.94 16.74
N PRO A 27 -3.77 -16.12 17.41
CA PRO A 27 -4.09 -17.37 16.70
C PRO A 27 -5.35 -17.34 15.85
N GLU A 28 -6.39 -16.63 16.29
CA GLU A 28 -7.66 -16.55 15.55
C GLU A 28 -7.54 -15.78 14.23
N PHE A 29 -6.46 -15.02 14.03
CA PHE A 29 -6.25 -14.26 12.81
C PHE A 29 -5.23 -14.89 11.87
N GLN A 30 -4.58 -15.96 12.27
CA GLN A 30 -3.59 -16.63 11.44
C GLN A 30 -4.25 -17.40 10.30
N GLY A 31 -3.57 -17.46 9.15
CA GLY A 31 -4.06 -18.18 7.98
C GLY A 31 -5.17 -17.49 7.21
N LYS A 32 -5.48 -16.23 7.52
CA LYS A 32 -6.58 -15.48 6.89
C LYS A 32 -6.11 -14.37 5.96
N ASN A 33 -4.83 -14.35 5.61
CA ASN A 33 -4.25 -13.32 4.74
C ASN A 33 -4.48 -11.89 5.25
N ILE A 34 -4.42 -11.71 6.58
CA ILE A 34 -4.58 -10.39 7.19
C ILE A 34 -3.49 -9.45 6.67
N LEU A 35 -2.23 -9.93 6.67
CA LEU A 35 -1.08 -9.20 6.17
C LEU A 35 -0.62 -9.86 4.88
N CYS A 36 -0.78 -9.17 3.75
CA CYS A 36 -0.34 -9.71 2.47
C CYS A 36 1.16 -9.49 2.26
N ARG A 37 1.74 -10.22 1.29
CA ARG A 37 3.16 -10.07 0.95
C ARG A 37 3.43 -8.82 0.16
N SER A 38 2.52 -8.46 -0.72
CA SER A 38 2.67 -7.31 -1.59
C SER A 38 1.31 -6.84 -2.09
N GLU A 39 1.28 -5.61 -2.57
CA GLU A 39 0.12 -5.03 -3.23
C GLU A 39 0.60 -4.37 -4.51
N THR A 40 -0.01 -4.72 -5.62
CA THR A 40 0.35 -4.16 -6.92
C THR A 40 -0.72 -3.16 -7.34
N PHE A 41 -0.29 -1.93 -7.58
CA PHE A 41 -1.13 -0.87 -8.12
C PHE A 41 -0.77 -0.61 -9.57
N ASP A 42 -1.76 -0.26 -10.38
CA ASP A 42 -1.47 0.23 -11.72
C ASP A 42 -0.69 1.54 -11.61
N ARG A 43 0.26 1.75 -12.50
CA ARG A 43 1.05 2.98 -12.53
C ARG A 43 0.17 4.22 -12.58
N GLU A 44 -0.98 4.11 -13.27
CA GLU A 44 -1.92 5.20 -13.43
C GLU A 44 -2.37 5.81 -12.10
N VAL A 45 -2.51 4.99 -11.05
CA VAL A 45 -2.88 5.49 -9.72
C VAL A 45 -1.86 6.51 -9.22
N PHE A 46 -0.57 6.17 -9.33
CA PHE A 46 0.50 7.07 -8.91
C PHE A 46 0.64 8.27 -9.83
N ASP A 47 0.54 8.07 -11.14
CA ASP A 47 0.62 9.17 -12.10
C ASP A 47 -0.50 10.20 -11.84
N THR A 48 -1.70 9.74 -11.54
CA THR A 48 -2.83 10.62 -11.23
C THR A 48 -2.58 11.40 -9.95
N LEU A 49 -2.12 10.73 -8.89
CA LEU A 49 -1.83 11.42 -7.63
C LEU A 49 -0.68 12.41 -7.78
N LEU A 50 0.38 12.03 -8.49
CA LEU A 50 1.54 12.88 -8.71
C LEU A 50 1.23 14.09 -9.59
N SER A 51 0.19 14.01 -10.40
CA SER A 51 -0.19 15.12 -11.30
C SER A 51 -0.95 16.23 -10.58
N LYS A 52 -1.37 16.02 -9.34
CA LYS A 52 -2.04 17.08 -8.57
C LYS A 52 -1.08 18.25 -8.35
N PRO A 53 -1.51 19.51 -8.63
CA PRO A 53 -0.59 20.66 -8.60
C PRO A 53 0.17 20.83 -7.28
N ASP A 54 -0.47 20.51 -6.17
CA ASP A 54 0.11 20.69 -4.85
C ASP A 54 0.84 19.45 -4.32
N CYS A 55 0.90 18.39 -5.10
CA CYS A 55 1.49 17.13 -4.65
C CYS A 55 3.01 17.26 -4.49
N LYS A 56 3.49 17.06 -3.29
CA LYS A 56 4.91 17.01 -2.95
C LYS A 56 5.32 15.61 -2.50
N TYR A 57 4.41 14.91 -1.85
CA TYR A 57 4.67 13.60 -1.25
C TYR A 57 3.57 12.62 -1.60
N ILE A 58 3.90 11.33 -1.54
CA ILE A 58 2.91 10.25 -1.56
C ILE A 58 2.88 9.65 -0.16
N ARG A 59 1.67 9.46 0.37
CA ARG A 59 1.49 8.86 1.69
C ARG A 59 0.70 7.57 1.58
N ILE A 60 1.16 6.58 2.31
CA ILE A 60 0.50 5.29 2.38
C ILE A 60 -0.13 5.12 3.76
N TYR A 61 -1.44 5.02 3.81
CA TYR A 61 -2.17 4.64 5.02
C TYR A 61 -2.49 3.16 4.97
N TYR A 62 -2.76 2.59 6.11
CA TYR A 62 -3.20 1.20 6.22
C TYR A 62 -4.64 1.18 6.68
N GLY A 63 -5.50 0.51 5.91
CA GLY A 63 -6.89 0.33 6.25
C GLY A 63 -7.20 -1.14 6.42
N MET A 64 -8.44 -1.45 6.79
CA MET A 64 -8.91 -2.83 6.90
C MET A 64 -10.26 -2.97 6.22
N ASP A 65 -10.47 -4.12 5.59
CA ASP A 65 -11.78 -4.49 5.07
C ASP A 65 -12.59 -5.25 6.15
N GLU A 66 -13.79 -5.70 5.78
CA GLU A 66 -14.67 -6.40 6.72
C GLU A 66 -14.11 -7.73 7.21
N LYS A 67 -13.19 -8.33 6.46
CA LYS A 67 -12.51 -9.57 6.83
C LYS A 67 -11.26 -9.29 7.66
N LEU A 68 -11.03 -8.04 8.04
CA LEU A 68 -9.87 -7.56 8.78
C LEU A 68 -8.56 -7.71 8.01
N GLN A 69 -8.62 -7.84 6.69
CA GLN A 69 -7.42 -7.86 5.86
C GLN A 69 -6.91 -6.44 5.66
N VAL A 70 -5.61 -6.25 5.86
CA VAL A 70 -4.97 -4.94 5.75
C VAL A 70 -4.76 -4.57 4.30
N HIS A 71 -5.10 -3.33 3.95
CA HIS A 71 -4.96 -2.77 2.60
C HIS A 71 -4.20 -1.45 2.67
N ALA A 72 -3.37 -1.20 1.68
CA ALA A 72 -2.74 0.10 1.51
C ALA A 72 -3.73 1.07 0.87
N ILE A 73 -3.78 2.28 1.41
CA ILE A 73 -4.58 3.38 0.88
C ILE A 73 -3.60 4.50 0.54
N ILE A 74 -3.58 4.94 -0.72
CA ILE A 74 -2.56 5.85 -1.22
C ILE A 74 -3.18 7.22 -1.46
N VAL A 75 -2.56 8.26 -0.92
CA VAL A 75 -2.99 9.64 -1.13
C VAL A 75 -1.79 10.52 -1.45
N ALA A 76 -2.04 11.65 -2.08
CA ALA A 76 -1.04 12.69 -2.26
C ALA A 76 -1.00 13.57 -1.03
N ALA A 77 0.15 14.16 -0.75
CA ALA A 77 0.32 15.14 0.32
C ALA A 77 1.05 16.36 -0.22
N ASN A 78 0.77 17.52 0.35
CA ASN A 78 1.33 18.78 -0.10
C ASN A 78 2.66 19.09 0.61
N GLU A 79 3.23 20.26 0.31
CA GLU A 79 4.52 20.67 0.87
C GLU A 79 4.49 20.80 2.39
N GLU A 80 3.34 21.15 2.95
CA GLU A 80 3.14 21.24 4.40
C GLU A 80 2.86 19.87 5.05
N ASN A 81 3.00 18.80 4.27
CA ASN A 81 2.75 17.43 4.73
C ASN A 81 1.28 17.14 5.07
N GLU A 82 0.39 17.89 4.48
CA GLU A 82 -1.05 17.70 4.65
C GLU A 82 -1.60 16.82 3.54
N ASP A 83 -2.56 15.97 3.86
CA ASP A 83 -3.23 15.13 2.87
C ASP A 83 -4.05 15.99 1.92
N ILE A 84 -3.95 15.67 0.62
CA ILE A 84 -4.79 16.29 -0.41
C ILE A 84 -6.00 15.38 -0.61
N LEU A 85 -7.11 15.76 0.02
CA LEU A 85 -8.32 14.94 0.06
C LEU A 85 -9.51 15.73 -0.50
N PRO A 86 -10.54 15.02 -1.03
CA PRO A 86 -11.78 15.67 -1.40
C PRO A 86 -12.52 16.14 -0.16
N PRO A 87 -13.45 17.11 -0.29
CA PRO A 87 -14.27 17.56 0.84
C PRO A 87 -15.12 16.43 1.40
N LYS A 88 -15.28 16.43 2.73
CA LYS A 88 -16.17 15.48 3.41
C LYS A 88 -17.61 15.68 2.95
N GLY A 89 -18.32 14.56 2.75
CA GLY A 89 -19.73 14.61 2.40
C GLY A 89 -20.03 15.02 0.98
N GLY A 90 -19.01 15.32 0.19
CA GLY A 90 -19.18 15.58 -1.23
C GLY A 90 -19.39 14.28 -2.01
N VAL A 91 -20.02 14.39 -3.18
CA VAL A 91 -20.08 13.25 -4.09
C VAL A 91 -18.72 13.06 -4.71
N GLN A 92 -18.11 11.89 -4.49
CA GLN A 92 -16.83 11.55 -5.05
C GLN A 92 -16.97 10.29 -5.90
N LEU A 93 -16.48 10.37 -7.11
CA LEU A 93 -16.47 9.24 -8.02
C LEU A 93 -15.08 8.60 -8.00
N PRO A 94 -14.97 7.27 -8.12
CA PRO A 94 -13.65 6.62 -8.16
C PRO A 94 -12.72 7.19 -9.22
N GLU A 95 -13.27 7.61 -10.36
CA GLU A 95 -12.49 8.19 -11.46
C GLU A 95 -11.91 9.58 -11.14
N ASP A 96 -12.30 10.20 -10.04
CA ASP A 96 -11.72 11.50 -9.62
C ASP A 96 -10.26 11.35 -9.21
N GLY A 97 -9.83 10.13 -8.85
CA GLY A 97 -8.42 9.83 -8.62
C GLY A 97 -7.80 10.49 -7.40
N ASP A 98 -8.58 10.67 -6.34
CA ASP A 98 -8.08 11.31 -5.12
C ASP A 98 -7.49 10.33 -4.11
N ILE A 99 -8.01 9.12 -4.06
CA ILE A 99 -7.60 8.11 -3.08
C ILE A 99 -7.39 6.79 -3.81
N GLY A 100 -6.16 6.26 -3.73
CA GLY A 100 -5.83 4.98 -4.35
C GLY A 100 -6.07 3.83 -3.39
N GLU A 101 -6.74 2.78 -3.89
CA GLU A 101 -7.00 1.55 -3.17
C GLU A 101 -7.30 0.46 -4.20
N ASN A 102 -7.68 -0.70 -3.77
CA ASN A 102 -8.05 -1.80 -4.66
C ASN A 102 -6.87 -2.35 -5.45
N SER A 103 -5.78 -2.60 -4.73
CA SER A 103 -4.57 -3.22 -5.29
C SER A 103 -4.79 -4.70 -5.64
N ARG A 104 -3.81 -5.27 -6.33
CA ARG A 104 -3.72 -6.73 -6.48
C ARG A 104 -2.89 -7.25 -5.32
N ARG A 105 -3.54 -7.83 -4.32
CA ARG A 105 -2.86 -8.35 -3.12
C ARG A 105 -2.24 -9.72 -3.40
N CYS A 106 -1.02 -9.92 -2.97
CA CYS A 106 -0.35 -11.20 -2.97
C CYS A 106 -0.34 -11.78 -1.55
N PRO A 107 -0.91 -12.95 -1.29
CA PRO A 107 -1.73 -13.74 -2.17
C PRO A 107 -3.13 -13.14 -2.38
N TYR A 108 -3.86 -13.42 -3.42
CA TYR A 108 -3.62 -14.50 -4.38
C TYR A 108 -3.11 -13.99 -5.74
N ASN A 109 -3.04 -12.69 -5.96
CA ASN A 109 -2.61 -12.09 -7.21
C ASN A 109 -1.12 -11.77 -7.16
N CYS A 110 -0.30 -12.83 -7.08
CA CYS A 110 1.13 -12.66 -6.89
C CYS A 110 1.84 -12.42 -8.22
N PRO A 111 2.90 -11.57 -8.20
CA PRO A 111 3.73 -11.38 -9.38
C PRO A 111 4.61 -12.62 -9.62
N PRO A 112 5.25 -12.69 -10.80
CA PRO A 112 6.27 -13.71 -11.02
C PRO A 112 7.36 -13.66 -9.94
N PRO A 113 8.02 -14.79 -9.64
CA PRO A 113 9.06 -14.81 -8.61
C PRO A 113 10.18 -13.81 -8.87
N SER A 114 10.69 -13.23 -7.80
CA SER A 114 11.82 -12.30 -7.82
C SER A 114 12.60 -12.44 -6.51
N ASP A 115 13.68 -11.67 -6.37
CA ASP A 115 14.46 -11.68 -5.13
C ASP A 115 13.62 -11.25 -3.92
N LEU A 116 12.57 -10.46 -4.13
CA LEU A 116 11.69 -10.00 -3.07
C LEU A 116 10.47 -10.91 -2.86
N ASN A 117 10.19 -11.77 -3.83
CA ASN A 117 9.07 -12.71 -3.79
C ASN A 117 9.50 -14.04 -4.43
N PRO A 118 10.43 -14.74 -3.78
CA PRO A 118 10.98 -16.00 -4.33
C PRO A 118 9.95 -17.13 -4.40
#